data_72646ed43632d722644d723f71553bb8
#
_entry.id   72646ed43632d722644d723f71553bb8
#
_cell.length_a   1.000
_cell.length_b   1.000
_cell.length_c   1.000
_cell.angle_alpha   90.00
_cell.angle_beta   90.00
_cell.angle_gamma   90.00
#
_symmetry.space_group_name_H-M   'P 1'
#
loop_
_entity.id
_entity.type
_entity.pdbx_description
1 polymer ?
#
loop_
_entity_poly.entity_id
_entity_poly.type
_entity_poly.pdbx_seq_one_letter_code
_entity_poly.pdbx_strand_id
1 'polypeptide(L)'
;MSHLLEAQHLIKRYGSRTAVDGVSLEVSPGEIVALIGPNGAGKSTTLEVILGLRAPDGGKVVFWRKDPQREIGIQLQATPFFRGLTAAENLRLFARFYGVRLTQAQIAALLERCGLASVARTEAAKLSGGQQKRLAIALTLAHHPRLLFLDEPTAALDPRGRHDIRILIRSLAATGVGIIFTSHDMEEVGKLADRVVLIVAGRVHADGAPVDLLARFGAASLEDLYLDLTADKE
;
A
#
# COMPACT_ATOMS: atom_id res chain seq x y z
N MET A 1 15.50 0.77 16.35
CA MET A 1 14.07 1.14 16.15
C MET A 1 13.35 -0.10 15.72
N SER A 2 12.22 -0.43 16.36
CA SER A 2 11.43 -1.62 16.04
C SER A 2 10.57 -1.42 14.78
N HIS A 3 10.18 -0.17 14.47
CA HIS A 3 9.28 0.17 13.37
C HIS A 3 10.00 0.80 12.18
N LEU A 4 9.46 0.56 10.97
CA LEU A 4 9.88 1.24 9.73
C LEU A 4 9.25 2.62 9.61
N LEU A 5 8.10 2.80 10.24
CA LEU A 5 7.32 4.02 10.24
C LEU A 5 6.62 4.19 11.57
N GLU A 6 6.63 5.40 12.10
CA GLU A 6 5.76 5.86 13.18
C GLU A 6 5.16 7.21 12.80
N ALA A 7 3.86 7.26 12.63
CA ALA A 7 3.07 8.48 12.54
C ALA A 7 2.42 8.73 13.91
N GLN A 8 2.64 9.89 14.51
CA GLN A 8 2.20 10.21 15.86
C GLN A 8 1.30 11.43 15.86
N HIS A 9 0.02 11.24 16.21
CA HIS A 9 -0.99 12.29 16.38
C HIS A 9 -1.07 13.27 15.20
N LEU A 10 -1.06 12.73 13.96
CA LEU A 10 -1.08 13.55 12.75
C LEU A 10 -2.36 14.38 12.67
N ILE A 11 -2.20 15.66 12.35
CA ILE A 11 -3.31 16.59 12.10
C ILE A 11 -3.10 17.22 10.73
N LYS A 12 -4.19 17.27 9.92
CA LYS A 12 -4.21 18.02 8.66
C LYS A 12 -5.54 18.71 8.47
N ARG A 13 -5.49 20.04 8.22
CA ARG A 13 -6.66 20.88 8.02
C ARG A 13 -6.67 21.52 6.64
N TYR A 14 -7.87 21.74 6.11
CA TYR A 14 -8.11 22.46 4.87
C TYR A 14 -9.22 23.49 5.15
N GLY A 15 -8.85 24.73 5.39
CA GLY A 15 -9.80 25.75 5.86
C GLY A 15 -10.45 25.31 7.18
N SER A 16 -11.77 25.24 7.22
CA SER A 16 -12.53 24.79 8.40
C SER A 16 -12.61 23.26 8.56
N ARG A 17 -12.24 22.48 7.52
CA ARG A 17 -12.32 21.02 7.55
C ARG A 17 -11.03 20.41 8.10
N THR A 18 -11.14 19.59 9.13
CA THR A 18 -10.06 18.73 9.60
C THR A 18 -10.14 17.39 8.88
N ALA A 19 -9.21 17.12 7.97
CA ALA A 19 -9.19 15.90 7.18
C ALA A 19 -8.45 14.74 7.88
N VAL A 20 -7.50 15.06 8.75
CA VAL A 20 -6.78 14.12 9.63
C VAL A 20 -6.76 14.74 11.02
N ASP A 21 -7.22 14.01 12.03
CA ASP A 21 -7.44 14.51 13.39
C ASP A 21 -6.89 13.54 14.43
N GLY A 22 -5.59 13.69 14.71
CA GLY A 22 -4.89 12.90 15.72
C GLY A 22 -4.57 11.46 15.31
N VAL A 23 -4.46 11.17 13.99
CA VAL A 23 -4.14 9.83 13.50
C VAL A 23 -2.74 9.41 13.93
N SER A 24 -2.66 8.24 14.58
CA SER A 24 -1.41 7.54 14.87
C SER A 24 -1.39 6.20 14.16
N LEU A 25 -0.24 5.85 13.59
CA LEU A 25 -0.05 4.63 12.80
C LEU A 25 1.43 4.24 12.85
N GLU A 26 1.71 2.97 13.00
CA GLU A 26 3.06 2.43 12.93
C GLU A 26 3.13 1.26 11.95
N VAL A 27 4.31 0.94 11.45
CA VAL A 27 4.55 -0.23 10.59
C VAL A 27 5.88 -0.86 10.94
N SER A 28 5.83 -2.16 11.22
CA SER A 28 7.01 -2.99 11.51
C SER A 28 7.58 -3.66 10.25
N PRO A 29 8.85 -4.10 10.28
CA PRO A 29 9.38 -4.94 9.20
C PRO A 29 8.55 -6.21 9.02
N GLY A 30 8.14 -6.49 7.78
CA GLY A 30 7.37 -7.68 7.43
C GLY A 30 5.88 -7.61 7.79
N GLU A 31 5.41 -6.51 8.35
CA GLU A 31 4.00 -6.31 8.69
C GLU A 31 3.20 -5.82 7.48
N ILE A 32 1.99 -6.36 7.30
CA ILE A 32 1.02 -5.93 6.29
C ILE A 32 -0.14 -5.21 6.99
N VAL A 33 -0.20 -3.90 6.84
CA VAL A 33 -1.22 -3.03 7.45
C VAL A 33 -2.24 -2.63 6.40
N ALA A 34 -3.51 -2.93 6.63
CA ALA A 34 -4.62 -2.40 5.84
C ALA A 34 -5.11 -1.08 6.41
N LEU A 35 -5.11 -0.02 5.61
CA LEU A 35 -5.70 1.27 5.94
C LEU A 35 -7.07 1.38 5.26
N ILE A 36 -8.14 1.23 6.02
CA ILE A 36 -9.52 1.18 5.51
C ILE A 36 -10.36 2.35 6.04
N GLY A 37 -11.54 2.54 5.46
CA GLY A 37 -12.50 3.58 5.85
C GLY A 37 -13.27 4.13 4.66
N PRO A 38 -14.36 4.88 4.86
CA PRO A 38 -15.19 5.40 3.79
C PRO A 38 -14.46 6.44 2.91
N ASN A 39 -15.08 6.78 1.79
CA ASN A 39 -14.57 7.84 0.93
C ASN A 39 -14.59 9.17 1.69
N GLY A 40 -13.49 9.93 1.58
CA GLY A 40 -13.36 11.18 2.33
C GLY A 40 -13.01 11.05 3.81
N ALA A 41 -12.79 9.82 4.33
CA ALA A 41 -12.41 9.56 5.72
C ALA A 41 -11.03 10.09 6.13
N GLY A 42 -10.18 10.51 5.16
CA GLY A 42 -8.84 11.01 5.43
C GLY A 42 -7.70 10.04 5.11
N LYS A 43 -7.97 8.84 4.58
CA LYS A 43 -6.95 7.82 4.25
C LYS A 43 -5.85 8.37 3.33
N SER A 44 -6.24 8.89 2.16
CA SER A 44 -5.27 9.44 1.19
C SER A 44 -4.50 10.62 1.77
N THR A 45 -5.16 11.52 2.50
CA THR A 45 -4.51 12.64 3.18
C THR A 45 -3.52 12.16 4.24
N THR A 46 -3.87 11.13 5.01
CA THR A 46 -2.95 10.51 5.98
C THR A 46 -1.71 9.96 5.28
N LEU A 47 -1.88 9.22 4.17
CA LEU A 47 -0.77 8.69 3.39
C LEU A 47 0.07 9.81 2.76
N GLU A 48 -0.56 10.86 2.21
CA GLU A 48 0.16 12.02 1.65
C GLU A 48 1.00 12.76 2.70
N VAL A 49 0.50 12.88 3.94
CA VAL A 49 1.25 13.45 5.06
C VAL A 49 2.41 12.53 5.45
N ILE A 50 2.17 11.23 5.58
CA ILE A 50 3.22 10.25 5.90
C ILE A 50 4.32 10.28 4.84
N LEU A 51 3.98 10.33 3.56
CA LEU A 51 4.93 10.37 2.44
C LEU A 51 5.65 11.72 2.27
N GLY A 52 5.28 12.73 3.08
CA GLY A 52 5.86 14.07 2.97
C GLY A 52 5.37 14.87 1.75
N LEU A 53 4.35 14.40 1.05
CA LEU A 53 3.71 15.11 -0.05
C LEU A 53 2.88 16.29 0.44
N ARG A 54 2.49 16.26 1.72
CA ARG A 54 1.80 17.35 2.43
C ARG A 54 2.41 17.54 3.81
N ALA A 55 2.65 18.79 4.18
CA ALA A 55 3.09 19.10 5.54
C ALA A 55 1.93 18.89 6.53
N PRO A 56 2.14 18.22 7.67
CA PRO A 56 1.16 18.16 8.74
C PRO A 56 0.98 19.53 9.40
N ASP A 57 -0.21 19.77 9.95
CA ASP A 57 -0.48 20.95 10.79
C ASP A 57 -0.25 20.61 12.28
N GLY A 58 -0.06 19.34 12.61
CA GLY A 58 0.30 18.84 13.94
C GLY A 58 0.73 17.39 13.88
N GLY A 59 1.40 16.93 14.95
CA GLY A 59 1.96 15.59 15.00
C GLY A 59 3.32 15.50 14.30
N LYS A 60 3.82 14.28 14.15
CA LYS A 60 5.11 14.01 13.47
C LYS A 60 5.11 12.65 12.80
N VAL A 61 5.98 12.51 11.79
CA VAL A 61 6.30 11.23 11.13
C VAL A 61 7.77 10.92 11.39
N VAL A 62 8.04 9.71 11.86
CA VAL A 62 9.37 9.20 12.12
C VAL A 62 9.57 7.94 11.29
N PHE A 63 10.67 7.86 10.57
CA PHE A 63 11.07 6.67 9.83
C PHE A 63 12.30 6.03 10.49
N TRP A 64 12.61 4.79 10.13
CA TRP A 64 13.79 4.04 10.62
C TRP A 64 15.12 4.77 10.33
N ARG A 65 15.12 5.75 9.43
CA ARG A 65 16.29 6.57 9.07
C ARG A 65 15.87 7.98 8.65
N LYS A 66 16.83 8.89 8.57
CA LYS A 66 16.60 10.31 8.26
C LYS A 66 16.08 10.55 6.83
N ASP A 67 16.62 9.82 5.83
CA ASP A 67 16.26 9.98 4.41
C ASP A 67 15.74 8.64 3.84
N PRO A 68 14.49 8.26 4.14
CA PRO A 68 13.93 6.96 3.79
C PRO A 68 13.40 6.89 2.35
N GLN A 69 13.24 8.03 1.64
CA GLN A 69 12.49 8.14 0.38
C GLN A 69 13.02 7.20 -0.71
N ARG A 70 14.33 6.94 -0.71
CA ARG A 70 14.95 6.00 -1.65
C ARG A 70 14.67 4.53 -1.37
N GLU A 71 14.09 4.23 -0.21
CA GLU A 71 13.74 2.89 0.24
C GLU A 71 12.23 2.76 0.47
N ILE A 72 11.44 3.70 -0.05
CA ILE A 72 9.97 3.66 -0.04
C ILE A 72 9.48 3.46 -1.46
N GLY A 73 8.65 2.43 -1.67
CA GLY A 73 7.93 2.19 -2.91
C GLY A 73 6.48 2.64 -2.79
N ILE A 74 5.97 3.31 -3.83
CA ILE A 74 4.60 3.81 -3.85
C ILE A 74 3.93 3.36 -5.14
N GLN A 75 2.86 2.58 -5.03
CA GLN A 75 1.96 2.27 -6.14
C GLN A 75 0.63 2.95 -5.87
N LEU A 76 0.34 3.96 -6.68
CA LEU A 76 -0.94 4.66 -6.69
C LEU A 76 -1.96 3.94 -7.58
N GLN A 77 -3.22 4.40 -7.54
CA GLN A 77 -4.32 3.86 -8.34
C GLN A 77 -4.03 3.89 -9.85
N ALA A 78 -3.40 4.97 -10.34
CA ALA A 78 -2.94 5.05 -11.72
C ALA A 78 -1.71 4.18 -11.95
N THR A 79 -1.69 3.44 -13.03
CA THR A 79 -0.55 2.56 -13.40
C THR A 79 0.55 3.41 -14.06
N PRO A 80 1.70 3.61 -13.41
CA PRO A 80 2.70 4.58 -13.84
C PRO A 80 3.70 3.98 -14.83
N PHE A 81 3.27 3.36 -15.92
CA PHE A 81 4.18 2.82 -16.90
C PHE A 81 4.13 3.56 -18.25
N PHE A 82 5.21 3.53 -18.99
CA PHE A 82 5.30 4.04 -20.34
C PHE A 82 4.75 3.00 -21.31
N ARG A 83 3.63 3.33 -21.95
CA ARG A 83 2.83 2.41 -22.77
C ARG A 83 3.58 1.79 -23.93
N GLY A 84 4.46 2.56 -24.61
CA GLY A 84 5.27 2.09 -25.75
C GLY A 84 6.51 1.28 -25.37
N LEU A 85 6.79 1.13 -24.07
CA LEU A 85 7.89 0.31 -23.59
C LEU A 85 7.39 -1.07 -23.14
N THR A 86 8.22 -2.08 -23.29
CA THR A 86 8.00 -3.42 -22.75
C THR A 86 8.04 -3.43 -21.22
N ALA A 87 7.55 -4.50 -20.59
CA ALA A 87 7.63 -4.66 -19.13
C ALA A 87 9.08 -4.54 -18.62
N ALA A 88 10.04 -5.17 -19.31
CA ALA A 88 11.46 -5.11 -18.93
C ALA A 88 12.08 -3.72 -19.12
N GLU A 89 11.71 -3.00 -20.18
CA GLU A 89 12.19 -1.63 -20.42
C GLU A 89 11.61 -0.64 -19.40
N ASN A 90 10.33 -0.76 -19.06
CA ASN A 90 9.72 0.01 -17.99
C ASN A 90 10.49 -0.20 -16.68
N LEU A 91 10.75 -1.46 -16.29
CA LEU A 91 11.46 -1.77 -15.05
C LEU A 91 12.88 -1.17 -15.05
N ARG A 92 13.60 -1.26 -16.18
CA ARG A 92 14.92 -0.63 -16.32
C ARG A 92 14.85 0.89 -16.18
N LEU A 93 13.85 1.51 -16.78
CA LEU A 93 13.67 2.96 -16.74
C LEU A 93 13.33 3.44 -15.31
N PHE A 94 12.38 2.78 -14.64
CA PHE A 94 12.02 3.12 -13.27
C PHE A 94 13.18 2.94 -12.28
N ALA A 95 13.96 1.86 -12.41
CA ALA A 95 15.18 1.70 -11.62
C ALA A 95 16.13 2.90 -11.78
N ARG A 96 16.25 3.45 -13.00
CA ARG A 96 17.09 4.63 -13.27
C ARG A 96 16.58 5.91 -12.62
N PHE A 97 15.27 6.09 -12.49
CA PHE A 97 14.72 7.24 -11.76
C PHE A 97 15.13 7.25 -10.29
N TYR A 98 15.32 6.07 -9.70
CA TYR A 98 15.85 5.92 -8.33
C TYR A 98 17.38 5.84 -8.26
N GLY A 99 18.08 6.07 -9.40
CA GLY A 99 19.54 5.98 -9.47
C GLY A 99 20.10 4.55 -9.45
N VAL A 100 19.24 3.54 -9.57
CA VAL A 100 19.64 2.13 -9.56
C VAL A 100 19.92 1.62 -10.98
N ARG A 101 20.98 0.81 -11.14
CA ARG A 101 21.31 0.12 -12.39
C ARG A 101 21.05 -1.37 -12.19
N LEU A 102 19.92 -1.85 -12.71
CA LEU A 102 19.62 -3.27 -12.74
C LEU A 102 20.32 -3.94 -13.92
N THR A 103 20.96 -5.08 -13.67
CA THR A 103 21.46 -5.99 -14.72
C THR A 103 20.28 -6.70 -15.38
N GLN A 104 20.51 -7.31 -16.55
CA GLN A 104 19.49 -8.10 -17.24
C GLN A 104 18.99 -9.27 -16.36
N ALA A 105 19.88 -9.91 -15.60
CA ALA A 105 19.53 -11.00 -14.69
C ALA A 105 18.63 -10.50 -13.55
N GLN A 106 18.92 -9.34 -12.96
CA GLN A 106 18.08 -8.74 -11.91
C GLN A 106 16.69 -8.35 -12.43
N ILE A 107 16.60 -7.79 -13.64
CA ILE A 107 15.32 -7.48 -14.29
C ILE A 107 14.52 -8.77 -14.51
N ALA A 108 15.14 -9.82 -15.02
CA ALA A 108 14.49 -11.11 -15.25
C ALA A 108 13.97 -11.71 -13.93
N ALA A 109 14.81 -11.76 -12.89
CA ALA A 109 14.42 -12.27 -11.57
C ALA A 109 13.27 -11.48 -10.94
N LEU A 110 13.26 -10.14 -11.07
CA LEU A 110 12.18 -9.32 -10.55
C LEU A 110 10.86 -9.53 -11.30
N LEU A 111 10.91 -9.62 -12.63
CA LEU A 111 9.74 -9.96 -13.46
C LEU A 111 9.22 -11.37 -13.16
N GLU A 112 10.10 -12.34 -12.94
CA GLU A 112 9.73 -13.71 -12.54
C GLU A 112 9.03 -13.70 -11.18
N ARG A 113 9.59 -13.01 -10.17
CA ARG A 113 8.96 -12.85 -8.84
C ARG A 113 7.57 -12.25 -8.92
N CYS A 114 7.32 -11.35 -9.89
CA CYS A 114 6.02 -10.73 -10.13
C CYS A 114 5.13 -11.52 -11.10
N GLY A 115 5.53 -12.73 -11.54
CA GLY A 115 4.77 -13.55 -12.48
C GLY A 115 4.67 -12.94 -13.88
N LEU A 116 5.69 -12.20 -14.32
CA LEU A 116 5.73 -11.49 -15.60
C LEU A 116 6.83 -12.00 -16.55
N ALA A 117 7.51 -13.09 -16.22
CA ALA A 117 8.64 -13.61 -17.03
C ALA A 117 8.24 -13.88 -18.47
N SER A 118 7.08 -14.51 -18.72
CA SER A 118 6.59 -14.86 -20.06
C SER A 118 6.22 -13.64 -20.91
N VAL A 119 5.96 -12.48 -20.28
CA VAL A 119 5.55 -11.24 -20.93
C VAL A 119 6.58 -10.12 -20.80
N ALA A 120 7.81 -10.45 -20.41
CA ALA A 120 8.90 -9.48 -20.20
C ALA A 120 9.16 -8.55 -21.40
N ARG A 121 8.97 -9.08 -22.63
CA ARG A 121 9.16 -8.36 -23.90
C ARG A 121 7.86 -7.82 -24.50
N THR A 122 6.74 -7.99 -23.83
CA THR A 122 5.45 -7.45 -24.28
C THR A 122 5.35 -5.98 -23.85
N GLU A 123 4.86 -5.13 -24.76
CA GLU A 123 4.57 -3.73 -24.44
C GLU A 123 3.58 -3.64 -23.27
N ALA A 124 3.81 -2.73 -22.34
CA ALA A 124 3.01 -2.59 -21.14
C ALA A 124 1.52 -2.32 -21.44
N ALA A 125 1.23 -1.60 -22.53
CA ALA A 125 -0.15 -1.35 -22.95
C ALA A 125 -0.91 -2.60 -23.44
N LYS A 126 -0.21 -3.66 -23.84
CA LYS A 126 -0.77 -4.92 -24.34
C LYS A 126 -0.94 -5.99 -23.25
N LEU A 127 -0.49 -5.70 -22.04
CA LEU A 127 -0.65 -6.57 -20.89
C LEU A 127 -2.12 -6.61 -20.42
N SER A 128 -2.56 -7.75 -19.88
CA SER A 128 -3.86 -7.84 -19.21
C SER A 128 -3.90 -6.93 -17.96
N GLY A 129 -5.09 -6.59 -17.46
CA GLY A 129 -5.23 -5.75 -16.27
C GLY A 129 -4.45 -6.30 -15.06
N GLY A 130 -4.51 -7.61 -14.81
CA GLY A 130 -3.73 -8.26 -13.76
C GLY A 130 -2.22 -8.21 -13.98
N GLN A 131 -1.77 -8.35 -15.24
CA GLN A 131 -0.35 -8.19 -15.58
C GLN A 131 0.11 -6.75 -15.42
N GLN A 132 -0.72 -5.76 -15.77
CA GLN A 132 -0.43 -4.35 -15.56
C GLN A 132 -0.33 -4.00 -14.07
N LYS A 133 -1.23 -4.52 -13.22
CA LYS A 133 -1.14 -4.37 -11.76
C LYS A 133 0.16 -4.99 -11.21
N ARG A 134 0.51 -6.21 -11.63
CA ARG A 134 1.79 -6.84 -11.25
C ARG A 134 3.00 -6.05 -11.74
N LEU A 135 2.94 -5.47 -12.95
CA LEU A 135 3.99 -4.59 -13.44
C LEU A 135 4.10 -3.33 -12.58
N ALA A 136 2.98 -2.70 -12.21
CA ALA A 136 3.00 -1.54 -11.32
C ALA A 136 3.70 -1.84 -9.99
N ILE A 137 3.41 -2.99 -9.37
CA ILE A 137 4.12 -3.43 -8.16
C ILE A 137 5.60 -3.69 -8.47
N ALA A 138 5.94 -4.37 -9.58
CA ALA A 138 7.33 -4.63 -9.96
C ALA A 138 8.15 -3.32 -10.11
N LEU A 139 7.54 -2.27 -10.65
CA LEU A 139 8.20 -0.96 -10.79
C LEU A 139 8.54 -0.35 -9.43
N THR A 140 7.66 -0.52 -8.42
CA THR A 140 7.94 -0.03 -7.06
C THR A 140 9.04 -0.83 -6.36
N LEU A 141 9.34 -2.04 -6.82
CA LEU A 141 10.38 -2.90 -6.25
C LEU A 141 11.77 -2.67 -6.87
N ALA A 142 11.85 -1.89 -7.96
CA ALA A 142 13.06 -1.71 -8.76
C ALA A 142 14.26 -1.14 -7.97
N HIS A 143 14.00 -0.46 -6.86
CA HIS A 143 15.01 0.17 -6.00
C HIS A 143 15.14 -0.49 -4.62
N HIS A 144 14.59 -1.71 -4.47
CA HIS A 144 14.66 -2.52 -3.25
C HIS A 144 14.10 -1.81 -2.00
N PRO A 145 12.83 -1.39 -2.01
CA PRO A 145 12.23 -0.68 -0.89
C PRO A 145 12.13 -1.55 0.36
N ARG A 146 12.18 -0.90 1.53
CA ARG A 146 11.89 -1.51 2.82
C ARG A 146 10.44 -1.28 3.27
N LEU A 147 9.79 -0.27 2.70
CA LEU A 147 8.40 0.06 2.99
C LEU A 147 7.65 0.27 1.67
N LEU A 148 6.48 -0.33 1.53
CA LEU A 148 5.61 -0.21 0.36
C LEU A 148 4.26 0.41 0.75
N PHE A 149 3.79 1.31 -0.10
CA PHE A 149 2.43 1.83 -0.09
C PHE A 149 1.72 1.36 -1.36
N LEU A 150 0.63 0.61 -1.21
CA LEU A 150 -0.13 0.03 -2.31
C LEU A 150 -1.59 0.52 -2.24
N ASP A 151 -2.01 1.29 -3.24
CA ASP A 151 -3.38 1.79 -3.30
C ASP A 151 -4.24 0.84 -4.12
N GLU A 152 -5.15 0.14 -3.44
CA GLU A 152 -6.08 -0.85 -4.00
C GLU A 152 -5.39 -1.89 -4.93
N PRO A 153 -4.39 -2.64 -4.43
CA PRO A 153 -3.58 -3.50 -5.28
C PRO A 153 -4.36 -4.64 -5.94
N THR A 154 -5.49 -5.06 -5.38
CA THR A 154 -6.34 -6.16 -5.89
C THR A 154 -7.61 -5.70 -6.60
N ALA A 155 -7.87 -4.39 -6.65
CA ALA A 155 -9.08 -3.85 -7.26
C ALA A 155 -9.18 -4.16 -8.77
N ALA A 156 -10.40 -4.45 -9.22
CA ALA A 156 -10.74 -4.75 -10.62
C ALA A 156 -10.03 -6.01 -11.19
N LEU A 157 -9.55 -6.91 -10.33
CA LEU A 157 -8.98 -8.18 -10.74
C LEU A 157 -9.99 -9.33 -10.57
N ASP A 158 -9.86 -10.33 -11.44
CA ASP A 158 -10.55 -11.61 -11.28
C ASP A 158 -10.02 -12.38 -10.04
N PRO A 159 -10.70 -13.42 -9.56
CA PRO A 159 -10.28 -14.16 -8.36
C PRO A 159 -8.84 -14.71 -8.43
N ARG A 160 -8.39 -15.13 -9.62
CA ARG A 160 -7.04 -15.63 -9.82
C ARG A 160 -6.01 -14.51 -9.73
N GLY A 161 -6.28 -13.37 -10.37
CA GLY A 161 -5.43 -12.18 -10.30
C GLY A 161 -5.27 -11.67 -8.88
N ARG A 162 -6.38 -11.62 -8.09
CA ARG A 162 -6.34 -11.27 -6.66
C ARG A 162 -5.47 -12.24 -5.87
N HIS A 163 -5.63 -13.53 -6.09
CA HIS A 163 -4.84 -14.58 -5.43
C HIS A 163 -3.34 -14.40 -5.71
N ASP A 164 -2.96 -14.18 -6.97
CA ASP A 164 -1.56 -14.00 -7.38
C ASP A 164 -0.94 -12.74 -6.73
N ILE A 165 -1.70 -11.64 -6.66
CA ILE A 165 -1.24 -10.41 -5.99
C ILE A 165 -1.08 -10.63 -4.48
N ARG A 166 -2.00 -11.36 -3.82
CA ARG A 166 -1.84 -11.68 -2.38
C ARG A 166 -0.58 -12.49 -2.11
N ILE A 167 -0.31 -13.51 -2.93
CA ILE A 167 0.93 -14.30 -2.82
C ILE A 167 2.15 -13.40 -2.97
N LEU A 168 2.15 -12.52 -3.96
CA LEU A 168 3.24 -11.57 -4.18
C LEU A 168 3.45 -10.68 -2.95
N ILE A 169 2.40 -10.03 -2.43
CA ILE A 169 2.47 -9.15 -1.26
C ILE A 169 2.97 -9.92 -0.03
N ARG A 170 2.42 -11.11 0.24
CA ARG A 170 2.89 -11.98 1.34
C ARG A 170 4.36 -12.37 1.18
N SER A 171 4.81 -12.68 -0.05
CA SER A 171 6.22 -13.00 -0.31
C SER A 171 7.16 -11.82 -0.06
N LEU A 172 6.70 -10.58 -0.32
CA LEU A 172 7.44 -9.37 -0.03
C LEU A 172 7.55 -9.14 1.48
N ALA A 173 6.45 -9.24 2.20
CA ALA A 173 6.43 -9.12 3.66
C ALA A 173 7.35 -10.15 4.33
N ALA A 174 7.34 -11.41 3.87
CA ALA A 174 8.22 -12.46 4.37
C ALA A 174 9.72 -12.15 4.20
N THR A 175 10.11 -11.23 3.33
CA THR A 175 11.49 -10.73 3.20
C THR A 175 11.78 -9.51 4.08
N GLY A 176 10.87 -9.11 4.97
CA GLY A 176 11.03 -7.99 5.88
C GLY A 176 10.55 -6.63 5.34
N VAL A 177 9.90 -6.60 4.17
CA VAL A 177 9.30 -5.37 3.65
C VAL A 177 8.02 -5.07 4.42
N GLY A 178 7.92 -3.88 5.05
CA GLY A 178 6.68 -3.38 5.63
C GLY A 178 5.73 -2.91 4.52
N ILE A 179 4.44 -3.18 4.66
CA ILE A 179 3.47 -2.88 3.61
C ILE A 179 2.25 -2.19 4.21
N ILE A 180 1.88 -1.03 3.65
CA ILE A 180 0.58 -0.41 3.88
C ILE A 180 -0.21 -0.53 2.57
N PHE A 181 -1.43 -1.03 2.66
CA PHE A 181 -2.32 -1.02 1.50
C PHE A 181 -3.70 -0.46 1.86
N THR A 182 -4.35 0.16 0.88
CA THR A 182 -5.76 0.54 0.99
C THR A 182 -6.63 -0.50 0.29
N SER A 183 -7.83 -0.73 0.79
CA SER A 183 -8.86 -1.51 0.14
C SER A 183 -10.25 -1.10 0.63
N HIS A 184 -11.25 -1.29 -0.22
CA HIS A 184 -12.66 -1.24 0.13
C HIS A 184 -13.31 -2.65 0.17
N ASP A 185 -12.55 -3.69 -0.16
CA ASP A 185 -12.99 -5.09 -0.12
C ASP A 185 -12.55 -5.73 1.21
N MET A 186 -13.49 -5.86 2.15
CA MET A 186 -13.22 -6.35 3.50
C MET A 186 -12.83 -7.83 3.53
N GLU A 187 -13.27 -8.62 2.55
CA GLU A 187 -12.85 -10.01 2.39
C GLU A 187 -11.34 -10.09 2.03
N GLU A 188 -10.90 -9.21 1.10
CA GLU A 188 -9.48 -9.12 0.73
C GLU A 188 -8.63 -8.62 1.89
N VAL A 189 -9.14 -7.64 2.66
CA VAL A 189 -8.47 -7.14 3.88
C VAL A 189 -8.26 -8.29 4.87
N GLY A 190 -9.31 -9.06 5.17
CA GLY A 190 -9.21 -10.19 6.10
C GLY A 190 -8.25 -11.30 5.65
N LYS A 191 -8.09 -11.49 4.32
CA LYS A 191 -7.17 -12.49 3.76
C LYS A 191 -5.71 -12.02 3.74
N LEU A 192 -5.46 -10.71 3.70
CA LEU A 192 -4.12 -10.16 3.44
C LEU A 192 -3.50 -9.45 4.62
N ALA A 193 -4.26 -8.69 5.41
CA ALA A 193 -3.73 -7.85 6.47
C ALA A 193 -3.32 -8.66 7.71
N ASP A 194 -2.20 -8.28 8.31
CA ASP A 194 -1.84 -8.71 9.66
C ASP A 194 -2.49 -7.77 10.68
N ARG A 195 -2.66 -6.50 10.31
CA ARG A 195 -3.32 -5.47 11.12
C ARG A 195 -4.19 -4.56 10.26
N VAL A 196 -5.31 -4.15 10.82
CA VAL A 196 -6.29 -3.25 10.19
C VAL A 196 -6.35 -1.95 10.97
N VAL A 197 -6.27 -0.83 10.27
CA VAL A 197 -6.48 0.52 10.81
C VAL A 197 -7.68 1.12 10.08
N LEU A 198 -8.79 1.28 10.80
CA LEU A 198 -10.01 1.90 10.29
C LEU A 198 -10.03 3.39 10.63
N ILE A 199 -10.04 4.22 9.58
CA ILE A 199 -10.20 5.68 9.71
C ILE A 199 -11.61 6.08 9.32
N VAL A 200 -12.26 6.87 10.18
CA VAL A 200 -13.57 7.49 9.94
C VAL A 200 -13.49 8.95 10.36
N ALA A 201 -13.95 9.87 9.51
CA ALA A 201 -13.94 11.31 9.79
C ALA A 201 -12.59 11.85 10.31
N GLY A 202 -11.49 11.36 9.73
CA GLY A 202 -10.12 11.78 10.06
C GLY A 202 -9.54 11.16 11.32
N ARG A 203 -10.23 10.25 12.01
CA ARG A 203 -9.78 9.61 13.26
C ARG A 203 -9.68 8.10 13.13
N VAL A 204 -8.78 7.49 13.89
CA VAL A 204 -8.70 6.02 14.01
C VAL A 204 -9.83 5.54 14.94
N HIS A 205 -10.69 4.68 14.43
CA HIS A 205 -11.80 4.07 15.16
C HIS A 205 -11.53 2.63 15.57
N ALA A 206 -10.72 1.91 14.80
CA ALA A 206 -10.26 0.56 15.14
C ALA A 206 -8.82 0.39 14.66
N ASP A 207 -8.01 -0.27 15.49
CA ASP A 207 -6.63 -0.65 15.18
C ASP A 207 -6.34 -1.99 15.87
N GLY A 208 -5.91 -2.99 15.11
CA GLY A 208 -5.60 -4.32 15.62
C GLY A 208 -5.61 -5.41 14.56
N ALA A 209 -5.25 -6.64 14.95
CA ALA A 209 -5.38 -7.80 14.07
C ALA A 209 -6.86 -8.07 13.75
N PRO A 210 -7.19 -8.54 12.53
CA PRO A 210 -8.58 -8.80 12.13
C PRO A 210 -9.36 -9.61 13.16
N VAL A 211 -8.79 -10.70 13.64
CA VAL A 211 -9.45 -11.60 14.63
C VAL A 211 -9.73 -10.89 15.95
N ASP A 212 -8.79 -10.09 16.45
CA ASP A 212 -8.91 -9.36 17.69
C ASP A 212 -9.97 -8.27 17.60
N LEU A 213 -10.06 -7.59 16.46
CA LEU A 213 -11.07 -6.59 16.19
C LEU A 213 -12.48 -7.20 16.18
N LEU A 214 -12.65 -8.35 15.49
CA LEU A 214 -13.94 -9.05 15.48
C LEU A 214 -14.38 -9.44 16.89
N ALA A 215 -13.47 -10.00 17.69
CA ALA A 215 -13.75 -10.36 19.08
C ALA A 215 -14.09 -9.14 19.95
N ARG A 216 -13.31 -8.03 19.81
CA ARG A 216 -13.48 -6.79 20.60
C ARG A 216 -14.82 -6.11 20.34
N PHE A 217 -15.27 -6.10 19.10
CA PHE A 217 -16.50 -5.40 18.69
C PHE A 217 -17.72 -6.34 18.60
N GLY A 218 -17.53 -7.65 18.77
CA GLY A 218 -18.61 -8.64 18.65
C GLY A 218 -19.16 -8.78 17.23
N ALA A 219 -18.36 -8.41 16.21
CA ALA A 219 -18.76 -8.45 14.81
C ALA A 219 -18.54 -9.85 14.22
N ALA A 220 -19.46 -10.29 13.32
CA ALA A 220 -19.33 -11.58 12.66
C ALA A 220 -18.30 -11.57 11.50
N SER A 221 -18.09 -10.39 10.89
CA SER A 221 -17.15 -10.19 9.79
C SER A 221 -16.52 -8.79 9.84
N LEU A 222 -15.42 -8.59 9.09
CA LEU A 222 -14.84 -7.25 8.93
C LEU A 222 -15.79 -6.29 8.18
N GLU A 223 -16.67 -6.81 7.35
CA GLU A 223 -17.70 -6.03 6.66
C GLU A 223 -18.73 -5.51 7.66
N ASP A 224 -19.24 -6.37 8.56
CA ASP A 224 -20.16 -5.95 9.64
C ASP A 224 -19.49 -4.91 10.53
N LEU A 225 -18.26 -5.15 10.98
CA LEU A 225 -17.48 -4.19 11.77
C LEU A 225 -17.34 -2.83 11.05
N TYR A 226 -17.03 -2.87 9.74
CA TYR A 226 -16.91 -1.66 8.94
C TYR A 226 -18.25 -0.90 8.88
N LEU A 227 -19.35 -1.60 8.59
CA LEU A 227 -20.68 -0.99 8.52
C LEU A 227 -21.09 -0.39 9.86
N ASP A 228 -20.92 -1.10 10.96
CA ASP A 228 -21.27 -0.63 12.31
C ASP A 228 -20.50 0.65 12.69
N LEU A 229 -19.19 0.68 12.40
CA LEU A 229 -18.36 1.83 12.78
C LEU A 229 -18.47 3.02 11.82
N THR A 230 -19.12 2.85 10.67
CA THR A 230 -19.30 3.91 9.67
C THR A 230 -20.74 4.41 9.55
N ALA A 231 -21.74 3.70 10.09
CA ALA A 231 -23.18 3.96 9.93
C ALA A 231 -23.66 5.34 10.45
N ASP A 232 -22.98 5.95 11.42
CA ASP A 232 -23.43 7.18 12.07
C ASP A 232 -22.74 8.47 11.56
N LYS A 233 -22.07 8.45 10.40
CA LYS A 233 -21.13 9.54 10.04
C LYS A 233 -21.16 9.99 8.57
N GLU A 234 -22.27 9.74 7.84
CA GLU A 234 -22.56 10.41 6.58
C GLU A 234 -23.24 11.77 6.74
#